data_60fbda593b2b56dbc078c45d7ce859fb
#
_entry.id   60fbda593b2b56dbc078c45d7ce859fb
#
_cell.length_a   1.000
_cell.length_b   1.000
_cell.length_c   1.000
_cell.angle_alpha   90.00
_cell.angle_beta   90.00
_cell.angle_gamma   90.00
#
_symmetry.space_group_name_H-M   'P 1'
#
loop_
_entity.id
_entity.type
_entity.pdbx_description
1 polymer ?
#
loop_
_entity_poly.entity_id
_entity_poly.type
_entity_poly.pdbx_seq_one_letter_code
_entity_poly.pdbx_strand_id
1 'polypeptide(L)'
;TSLIAGGIKVYPTANYVDYFGMKNGLPLDDIDSGFDKTYPWKDRDPRFYKDIVVDGTKCALNTKGNLAEDVQYASLYTGGTYRTYKDPEGIRSGYMMTKFCPLLINDWDGYLSGNIMVLSLMRLADVYLMYAEAVAMANDDIYAKVAGYDLTALEAVNKIRQRAGVDPIADKYLVNVDLFMGELQRERAVELAFEGHRFNDLRRWMLFLQYPYNVKLAVEFDRDMSVSDEDRYADPINNGKVQNWRYSTLIERKLSQKHYWLPFKRDDVNIYPEFKQNPGW
;
A
#
# COMPACT_ATOMS: atom_id res chain seq x y z
N THR A 1 12.19 17.75 -4.87
CA THR A 1 12.07 16.90 -6.05
C THR A 1 10.62 16.89 -6.49
N SER A 2 10.33 17.18 -7.75
CA SER A 2 8.95 17.23 -8.20
C SER A 2 8.30 15.84 -8.10
N LEU A 3 6.99 15.81 -7.91
CA LEU A 3 6.21 14.56 -7.92
C LEU A 3 6.37 13.79 -9.26
N ILE A 4 6.75 14.49 -10.33
CA ILE A 4 6.91 13.93 -11.67
C ILE A 4 8.38 13.87 -12.05
N ALA A 5 9.19 14.88 -11.73
CA ALA A 5 10.57 14.99 -12.20
C ALA A 5 11.54 14.32 -11.23
N GLY A 6 11.96 13.14 -11.57
CA GLY A 6 13.27 12.58 -11.21
C GLY A 6 13.55 12.27 -9.74
N GLY A 7 12.66 12.57 -8.81
CA GLY A 7 12.94 12.38 -7.41
C GLY A 7 12.36 11.13 -6.79
N ILE A 8 11.13 10.79 -7.11
CA ILE A 8 10.46 9.64 -6.51
C ILE A 8 10.43 8.53 -7.55
N LYS A 9 11.38 7.62 -7.44
CA LYS A 9 11.39 6.37 -8.19
C LYS A 9 10.68 5.22 -7.43
N VAL A 10 9.97 5.55 -6.34
CA VAL A 10 9.25 4.58 -5.51
C VAL A 10 7.78 4.94 -5.50
N TYR A 11 6.96 4.05 -6.03
CA TYR A 11 5.50 4.16 -6.04
C TYR A 11 4.88 2.81 -5.68
N PRO A 12 3.68 2.80 -5.08
CA PRO A 12 3.02 1.55 -4.69
C PRO A 12 2.62 0.76 -5.94
N THR A 13 2.72 -0.55 -5.87
CA THR A 13 2.18 -1.44 -6.91
C THR A 13 0.68 -1.59 -6.76
N ALA A 14 -0.05 -1.87 -7.83
CA ALA A 14 -1.50 -2.01 -7.79
C ALA A 14 -1.94 -3.12 -6.82
N ASN A 15 -1.29 -4.29 -6.88
CA ASN A 15 -1.56 -5.40 -5.95
C ASN A 15 -1.21 -5.09 -4.49
N TYR A 16 -0.39 -4.06 -4.21
CA TYR A 16 -0.23 -3.57 -2.84
C TYR A 16 -1.38 -2.63 -2.44
N VAL A 17 -1.79 -1.75 -3.35
CA VAL A 17 -2.91 -0.82 -3.11
C VAL A 17 -4.24 -1.56 -2.91
N ASP A 18 -4.39 -2.75 -3.46
CA ASP A 18 -5.58 -3.58 -3.28
C ASP A 18 -5.78 -4.06 -1.84
N TYR A 19 -4.72 -4.10 -1.00
CA TYR A 19 -4.87 -4.37 0.44
C TYR A 19 -5.72 -3.33 1.16
N PHE A 20 -5.73 -2.07 0.68
CA PHE A 20 -6.67 -1.06 1.14
C PHE A 20 -8.07 -1.44 0.64
N GLY A 21 -8.73 -2.31 1.35
CA GLY A 21 -10.07 -2.80 1.02
C GLY A 21 -11.14 -1.73 1.01
N MET A 22 -12.37 -2.13 1.24
CA MET A 22 -13.50 -1.23 1.35
C MET A 22 -13.70 -0.74 2.79
N LYS A 23 -14.46 0.34 2.97
CA LYS A 23 -14.80 0.89 4.29
C LYS A 23 -15.57 -0.09 5.17
N ASN A 24 -16.36 -0.99 4.55
CA ASN A 24 -17.04 -2.09 5.24
C ASN A 24 -16.08 -3.18 5.73
N GLY A 25 -14.78 -2.96 5.63
CA GLY A 25 -13.75 -3.85 6.12
C GLY A 25 -13.42 -5.05 5.25
N LEU A 26 -14.10 -5.24 4.12
CA LEU A 26 -13.88 -6.37 3.23
C LEU A 26 -12.74 -6.12 2.22
N PRO A 27 -11.98 -7.14 1.81
CA PRO A 27 -11.03 -7.04 0.71
C PRO A 27 -11.76 -6.81 -0.62
N LEU A 28 -11.05 -6.27 -1.63
CA LEU A 28 -11.68 -5.87 -2.90
C LEU A 28 -12.27 -7.03 -3.70
N ASP A 29 -11.67 -8.20 -3.58
CA ASP A 29 -12.07 -9.42 -4.27
C ASP A 29 -13.16 -10.21 -3.56
N ASP A 30 -13.58 -9.77 -2.37
CA ASP A 30 -14.72 -10.36 -1.69
C ASP A 30 -16.03 -9.99 -2.41
N ILE A 31 -16.89 -11.01 -2.61
CA ILE A 31 -18.15 -10.84 -3.33
C ILE A 31 -19.09 -9.81 -2.69
N ASP A 32 -19.02 -9.65 -1.37
CA ASP A 32 -19.85 -8.74 -0.59
C ASP A 32 -19.17 -7.38 -0.39
N SER A 33 -17.99 -7.17 -0.95
CA SER A 33 -17.20 -5.93 -0.76
C SER A 33 -17.89 -4.69 -1.29
N GLY A 34 -18.66 -4.82 -2.37
CA GLY A 34 -19.25 -3.70 -3.10
C GLY A 34 -18.25 -2.95 -3.98
N PHE A 35 -17.06 -3.50 -4.20
CA PHE A 35 -16.07 -2.88 -5.08
C PHE A 35 -16.56 -2.76 -6.52
N ASP A 36 -16.58 -1.53 -7.05
CA ASP A 36 -16.97 -1.23 -8.43
C ASP A 36 -15.76 -0.75 -9.24
N LYS A 37 -15.38 -1.54 -10.26
CA LYS A 37 -14.27 -1.19 -11.16
C LYS A 37 -14.54 0.04 -12.01
N THR A 38 -15.79 0.49 -12.12
CA THR A 38 -16.17 1.72 -12.82
C THR A 38 -15.87 2.96 -11.97
N TYR A 39 -15.99 2.83 -10.65
CA TYR A 39 -15.67 3.85 -9.65
C TYR A 39 -14.73 3.28 -8.59
N PRO A 40 -13.48 2.91 -8.96
CA PRO A 40 -12.62 2.06 -8.13
C PRO A 40 -12.11 2.72 -6.86
N TRP A 41 -12.36 4.01 -6.69
CA TRP A 41 -11.88 4.77 -5.54
C TRP A 41 -12.99 5.13 -4.55
N LYS A 42 -14.27 4.82 -4.86
CA LYS A 42 -15.38 5.03 -3.93
C LYS A 42 -15.38 4.04 -2.78
N ASP A 43 -15.82 4.49 -1.62
CA ASP A 43 -16.11 3.68 -0.42
C ASP A 43 -14.94 2.79 0.04
N ARG A 44 -13.69 3.21 -0.26
CA ARG A 44 -12.48 2.53 0.16
C ARG A 44 -12.19 2.77 1.65
N ASP A 45 -11.33 1.96 2.22
CA ASP A 45 -10.74 2.17 3.55
C ASP A 45 -10.28 3.65 3.68
N PRO A 46 -10.65 4.37 4.75
CA PRO A 46 -10.28 5.78 4.91
C PRO A 46 -8.76 6.05 4.84
N ARG A 47 -7.92 5.07 5.16
CA ARG A 47 -6.46 5.16 5.04
C ARG A 47 -5.99 5.20 3.58
N PHE A 48 -6.77 4.60 2.66
CA PHE A 48 -6.52 4.70 1.23
C PHE A 48 -6.42 6.17 0.78
N TYR A 49 -7.36 7.01 1.17
CA TYR A 49 -7.38 8.42 0.79
C TYR A 49 -6.28 9.26 1.45
N LYS A 50 -5.70 8.76 2.55
CA LYS A 50 -4.60 9.44 3.24
C LYS A 50 -3.23 9.06 2.67
N ASP A 51 -3.10 7.82 2.18
CA ASP A 51 -1.81 7.25 1.82
C ASP A 51 -1.60 7.17 0.31
N ILE A 52 -2.69 7.15 -0.49
CA ILE A 52 -2.66 6.92 -1.95
C ILE A 52 -3.20 8.12 -2.71
N VAL A 53 -2.53 8.47 -3.79
CA VAL A 53 -2.98 9.44 -4.78
C VAL A 53 -3.64 8.70 -5.93
N VAL A 54 -4.85 9.13 -6.29
CA VAL A 54 -5.62 8.62 -7.41
C VAL A 54 -5.64 9.59 -8.58
N ASP A 55 -6.07 9.13 -9.74
CA ASP A 55 -6.23 9.96 -10.93
C ASP A 55 -7.15 11.16 -10.66
N GLY A 56 -6.77 12.33 -11.13
CA GLY A 56 -7.51 13.60 -10.90
C GLY A 56 -7.18 14.31 -9.59
N THR A 57 -6.38 13.72 -8.68
CA THR A 57 -5.98 14.39 -7.44
C THR A 57 -5.09 15.59 -7.73
N LYS A 58 -5.39 16.74 -7.10
CA LYS A 58 -4.55 17.94 -7.23
C LYS A 58 -3.21 17.76 -6.49
N CYS A 59 -2.12 17.83 -7.24
CA CYS A 59 -0.75 17.60 -6.75
C CYS A 59 0.10 18.86 -6.66
N ALA A 60 -0.24 19.92 -7.42
CA ALA A 60 0.47 21.20 -7.40
C ALA A 60 -0.52 22.36 -7.35
N LEU A 61 -0.14 23.43 -6.61
CA LEU A 61 -0.93 24.67 -6.51
C LEU A 61 -0.74 25.57 -7.72
N ASN A 62 0.39 25.41 -8.44
CA ASN A 62 0.78 26.27 -9.54
C ASN A 62 0.96 27.76 -9.12
N THR A 63 1.66 27.99 -8.03
CA THR A 63 1.88 29.34 -7.47
C THR A 63 2.56 30.30 -8.44
N LYS A 64 3.32 29.77 -9.41
CA LYS A 64 4.01 30.55 -10.46
C LYS A 64 3.18 30.74 -11.72
N GLY A 65 2.00 30.10 -11.82
CA GLY A 65 1.08 30.26 -12.96
C GLY A 65 1.54 29.69 -14.31
N ASN A 66 2.54 28.83 -14.33
CA ASN A 66 3.18 28.32 -15.55
C ASN A 66 3.05 26.81 -15.77
N LEU A 67 2.25 26.11 -14.92
CA LEU A 67 2.00 24.68 -15.09
C LEU A 67 0.76 24.42 -15.93
N ALA A 68 0.88 23.50 -16.87
CA ALA A 68 -0.25 22.95 -17.57
C ALA A 68 -1.18 22.20 -16.58
N GLU A 69 -2.46 22.11 -16.90
CA GLU A 69 -3.46 21.54 -16.01
C GLU A 69 -3.20 20.05 -15.73
N ASP A 70 -2.81 19.29 -16.76
CA ASP A 70 -2.46 17.88 -16.66
C ASP A 70 -1.20 17.60 -15.80
N VAL A 71 -0.45 18.66 -15.45
CA VAL A 71 0.68 18.61 -14.49
C VAL A 71 0.23 18.98 -13.09
N GLN A 72 -0.79 19.83 -12.95
CA GLN A 72 -1.35 20.19 -11.64
C GLN A 72 -2.13 19.03 -11.00
N TYR A 73 -2.81 18.25 -11.83
CA TYR A 73 -3.64 17.12 -11.41
C TYR A 73 -3.00 15.81 -11.85
N ALA A 74 -3.01 14.82 -10.95
CA ALA A 74 -2.45 13.51 -11.24
C ALA A 74 -3.14 12.86 -12.45
N SER A 75 -2.41 12.65 -13.53
CA SER A 75 -2.88 11.97 -14.75
C SER A 75 -2.34 10.54 -14.78
N LEU A 76 -3.01 9.64 -14.02
CA LEU A 76 -2.57 8.27 -13.76
C LEU A 76 -3.24 7.22 -14.65
N TYR A 77 -4.13 7.65 -15.57
CA TYR A 77 -4.73 6.77 -16.57
C TYR A 77 -3.71 6.31 -17.61
N THR A 78 -4.03 5.27 -18.36
CA THR A 78 -3.14 4.72 -19.41
C THR A 78 -2.84 5.79 -20.45
N GLY A 79 -1.55 6.12 -20.62
CA GLY A 79 -1.11 7.20 -21.50
C GLY A 79 -1.13 8.60 -20.87
N GLY A 80 -1.59 8.76 -19.62
CA GLY A 80 -1.55 10.03 -18.91
C GLY A 80 -0.13 10.58 -18.71
N THR A 81 0.01 11.90 -18.58
CA THR A 81 1.29 12.59 -18.47
C THR A 81 2.16 12.06 -17.33
N TYR A 82 1.55 11.73 -16.17
CA TYR A 82 2.30 11.17 -15.03
C TYR A 82 2.83 9.76 -15.30
N ARG A 83 2.14 9.00 -16.15
CA ARG A 83 2.54 7.63 -16.52
C ARG A 83 3.65 7.62 -17.58
N THR A 84 3.57 8.53 -18.52
CA THR A 84 4.46 8.57 -19.71
C THR A 84 5.66 9.51 -19.56
N TYR A 85 5.71 10.28 -18.47
CA TYR A 85 6.77 11.26 -18.24
C TYR A 85 8.16 10.60 -18.29
N LYS A 86 8.97 11.04 -19.26
CA LYS A 86 10.34 10.52 -19.49
C LYS A 86 10.40 8.99 -19.34
N ASP A 87 9.60 8.27 -20.11
CA ASP A 87 9.61 6.81 -20.05
C ASP A 87 11.07 6.28 -20.06
N PRO A 88 11.47 5.45 -19.10
CA PRO A 88 10.65 4.70 -18.13
C PRO A 88 10.50 5.35 -16.73
N GLU A 89 10.70 6.64 -16.56
CA GLU A 89 10.72 7.33 -15.25
C GLU A 89 9.30 7.63 -14.70
N GLY A 90 8.26 7.54 -15.51
CA GLY A 90 6.86 7.79 -15.13
C GLY A 90 6.31 6.80 -14.09
N ILE A 91 5.13 7.12 -13.59
CA ILE A 91 4.41 6.33 -12.57
C ILE A 91 3.78 5.10 -13.22
N ARG A 92 4.51 4.03 -13.33
CA ARG A 92 4.11 2.84 -14.09
C ARG A 92 3.00 2.02 -13.46
N SER A 93 2.79 2.12 -12.14
CA SER A 93 1.82 1.28 -11.41
C SER A 93 0.37 1.75 -11.48
N GLY A 94 0.12 3.01 -11.91
CA GLY A 94 -1.20 3.64 -11.87
C GLY A 94 -1.57 4.29 -10.54
N TYR A 95 -0.68 4.25 -9.55
CA TYR A 95 -0.86 4.89 -8.25
C TYR A 95 0.40 5.61 -7.78
N MET A 96 0.20 6.65 -6.97
CA MET A 96 1.26 7.32 -6.21
C MET A 96 0.94 7.23 -4.72
N MET A 97 1.94 7.50 -3.88
CA MET A 97 1.74 7.60 -2.43
C MET A 97 1.85 9.04 -1.97
N THR A 98 1.09 9.41 -0.95
CA THR A 98 1.23 10.70 -0.24
C THR A 98 1.83 10.53 1.14
N LYS A 99 1.75 9.35 1.73
CA LYS A 99 2.40 9.08 3.02
C LYS A 99 3.89 9.38 2.94
N PHE A 100 4.40 10.20 3.86
CA PHE A 100 5.76 10.75 3.85
C PHE A 100 6.13 11.66 2.65
N CYS A 101 5.20 11.85 1.71
CA CYS A 101 5.38 12.71 0.54
C CYS A 101 4.17 13.64 0.41
N PRO A 102 4.01 14.63 1.29
CA PRO A 102 2.83 15.48 1.30
C PRO A 102 2.59 16.14 -0.06
N LEU A 103 1.33 16.17 -0.47
CA LEU A 103 0.92 16.89 -1.67
C LEU A 103 1.21 18.39 -1.51
N LEU A 104 1.36 19.07 -2.64
CA LEU A 104 1.57 20.53 -2.70
C LEU A 104 2.94 20.99 -2.14
N ILE A 105 3.84 20.08 -1.81
CA ILE A 105 5.23 20.33 -1.46
C ILE A 105 6.12 19.82 -2.57
N ASN A 106 6.41 20.68 -3.54
CA ASN A 106 7.15 20.32 -4.76
C ASN A 106 7.93 21.50 -5.32
N ASP A 107 8.71 21.27 -6.38
CA ASP A 107 9.56 22.29 -7.01
C ASP A 107 8.77 23.47 -7.58
N TRP A 108 7.54 23.25 -8.03
CA TRP A 108 6.73 24.31 -8.66
C TRP A 108 6.13 25.26 -7.64
N ASP A 109 5.75 24.72 -6.47
CA ASP A 109 5.12 25.51 -5.39
C ASP A 109 6.14 26.03 -4.38
N GLY A 110 7.41 25.68 -4.58
CA GLY A 110 8.47 25.92 -3.60
C GLY A 110 8.41 24.89 -2.47
N TYR A 111 9.56 24.43 -2.04
CA TYR A 111 9.65 23.57 -0.87
C TYR A 111 9.27 24.36 0.37
N LEU A 112 8.41 23.80 1.21
CA LEU A 112 8.21 24.31 2.55
C LEU A 112 9.52 24.10 3.33
N SER A 113 10.27 25.18 3.49
CA SER A 113 11.40 25.19 4.42
C SER A 113 10.88 24.83 5.81
N GLY A 114 11.43 23.80 6.42
CA GLY A 114 11.04 23.37 7.76
C GLY A 114 10.03 22.21 7.81
N ASN A 115 9.63 21.62 6.70
CA ASN A 115 8.88 20.37 6.74
C ASN A 115 9.82 19.21 7.12
N ILE A 116 9.75 18.80 8.37
CA ILE A 116 10.53 17.67 8.90
C ILE A 116 9.68 16.43 8.81
N MET A 117 10.10 15.49 7.98
CA MET A 117 9.47 14.16 7.90
C MET A 117 9.87 13.35 9.13
N VAL A 118 8.89 12.87 9.89
CA VAL A 118 9.11 11.96 11.02
C VAL A 118 8.82 10.54 10.57
N LEU A 119 9.84 9.68 10.59
CA LEU A 119 9.70 8.25 10.33
C LEU A 119 9.62 7.52 11.67
N SER A 120 8.51 6.86 11.90
CA SER A 120 8.33 6.02 13.09
C SER A 120 9.08 4.70 12.90
N LEU A 121 9.93 4.35 13.86
CA LEU A 121 10.60 3.04 13.89
C LEU A 121 9.66 1.94 14.41
N MET A 122 8.84 2.29 15.40
CA MET A 122 7.81 1.43 15.98
C MET A 122 6.69 2.31 16.53
N ARG A 123 5.45 1.89 16.42
CA ARG A 123 4.29 2.59 16.98
C ARG A 123 3.29 1.60 17.57
N LEU A 124 2.41 2.09 18.41
CA LEU A 124 1.48 1.27 19.18
C LEU A 124 0.63 0.33 18.31
N ALA A 125 0.28 0.74 17.08
CA ALA A 125 -0.45 -0.13 16.16
C ALA A 125 0.35 -1.38 15.77
N ASP A 126 1.68 -1.27 15.58
CA ASP A 126 2.51 -2.44 15.33
C ASP A 126 2.52 -3.39 16.54
N VAL A 127 2.59 -2.84 17.75
CA VAL A 127 2.51 -3.64 18.99
C VAL A 127 1.20 -4.39 19.11
N TYR A 128 0.05 -3.74 18.81
CA TYR A 128 -1.25 -4.42 18.80
C TYR A 128 -1.31 -5.56 17.79
N LEU A 129 -0.78 -5.35 16.59
CA LEU A 129 -0.79 -6.37 15.55
C LEU A 129 0.17 -7.53 15.86
N MET A 130 1.34 -7.26 16.44
CA MET A 130 2.23 -8.30 16.94
C MET A 130 1.59 -9.11 18.09
N TYR A 131 0.92 -8.42 19.03
CA TYR A 131 0.19 -9.06 20.10
C TYR A 131 -0.91 -9.98 19.56
N ALA A 132 -1.76 -9.47 18.65
CA ALA A 132 -2.86 -10.24 18.07
C ALA A 132 -2.37 -11.50 17.35
N GLU A 133 -1.31 -11.37 16.56
CA GLU A 133 -0.67 -12.50 15.87
C GLU A 133 -0.15 -13.53 16.86
N ALA A 134 0.64 -13.10 17.85
CA ALA A 134 1.26 -14.00 18.81
C ALA A 134 0.22 -14.75 19.66
N VAL A 135 -0.82 -14.06 20.12
CA VAL A 135 -1.85 -14.66 20.96
C VAL A 135 -2.70 -15.64 20.17
N ALA A 136 -3.17 -15.27 18.98
CA ALA A 136 -3.98 -16.15 18.13
C ALA A 136 -3.22 -17.42 17.76
N MET A 137 -1.97 -17.29 17.33
CA MET A 137 -1.16 -18.42 16.91
C MET A 137 -0.74 -19.34 18.07
N ALA A 138 -0.42 -18.77 19.23
CA ALA A 138 0.02 -19.57 20.38
C ALA A 138 -1.11 -20.40 21.01
N ASN A 139 -2.36 -19.93 20.91
CA ASN A 139 -3.51 -20.58 21.51
C ASN A 139 -4.43 -21.28 20.52
N ASP A 140 -4.16 -21.16 19.23
CA ASP A 140 -5.08 -21.57 18.17
C ASP A 140 -6.51 -21.02 18.38
N ASP A 141 -6.60 -19.80 18.91
CA ASP A 141 -7.84 -19.14 19.31
C ASP A 141 -7.75 -17.62 19.17
N ILE A 142 -8.64 -17.05 18.37
CA ILE A 142 -8.72 -15.61 18.12
C ILE A 142 -9.32 -14.83 19.30
N TYR A 143 -10.01 -15.51 20.22
CA TYR A 143 -10.61 -14.93 21.43
C TYR A 143 -9.72 -15.12 22.67
N ALA A 144 -8.57 -15.75 22.54
CA ALA A 144 -7.64 -15.93 23.65
C ALA A 144 -7.11 -14.57 24.16
N LYS A 145 -6.76 -14.55 25.43
CA LYS A 145 -6.15 -13.42 26.15
C LYS A 145 -4.88 -13.87 26.85
N VAL A 146 -3.94 -12.96 27.00
CA VAL A 146 -2.78 -13.16 27.87
C VAL A 146 -3.10 -12.66 29.27
N ALA A 147 -2.65 -13.37 30.30
CA ALA A 147 -2.84 -12.98 31.69
C ALA A 147 -2.32 -11.56 31.95
N GLY A 148 -3.19 -10.70 32.54
CA GLY A 148 -2.88 -9.30 32.80
C GLY A 148 -3.16 -8.34 31.63
N TYR A 149 -3.73 -8.83 30.51
CA TYR A 149 -4.21 -8.00 29.40
C TYR A 149 -5.70 -8.22 29.15
N ASP A 150 -6.42 -7.14 28.87
CA ASP A 150 -7.87 -7.19 28.70
C ASP A 150 -8.31 -7.52 27.27
N LEU A 151 -7.44 -7.32 26.27
CA LEU A 151 -7.79 -7.50 24.85
C LEU A 151 -7.58 -8.94 24.42
N THR A 152 -8.54 -9.47 23.64
CA THR A 152 -8.35 -10.66 22.81
C THR A 152 -7.51 -10.31 21.56
N ALA A 153 -7.03 -11.34 20.83
CA ALA A 153 -6.35 -11.14 19.55
C ALA A 153 -7.25 -10.38 18.57
N LEU A 154 -8.52 -10.75 18.45
CA LEU A 154 -9.51 -10.08 17.59
C LEU A 154 -9.76 -8.62 18.00
N GLU A 155 -9.95 -8.36 19.30
CA GLU A 155 -10.18 -7.00 19.79
C GLU A 155 -9.00 -6.08 19.53
N ALA A 156 -7.75 -6.60 19.59
CA ALA A 156 -6.56 -5.82 19.32
C ALA A 156 -6.51 -5.35 17.85
N VAL A 157 -6.89 -6.19 16.89
CA VAL A 157 -7.00 -5.81 15.47
C VAL A 157 -8.16 -4.83 15.26
N ASN A 158 -9.34 -5.14 15.80
CA ASN A 158 -10.53 -4.32 15.62
C ASN A 158 -10.38 -2.93 16.25
N LYS A 159 -9.57 -2.76 17.29
CA LYS A 159 -9.22 -1.46 17.86
C LYS A 159 -8.51 -0.55 16.85
N ILE A 160 -7.65 -1.11 16.02
CA ILE A 160 -6.99 -0.37 14.93
C ILE A 160 -8.01 0.01 13.85
N ARG A 161 -8.82 -0.95 13.43
CA ARG A 161 -9.88 -0.74 12.42
C ARG A 161 -10.88 0.33 12.85
N GLN A 162 -11.34 0.26 14.09
CA GLN A 162 -12.23 1.27 14.69
C GLN A 162 -11.62 2.68 14.64
N ARG A 163 -10.34 2.81 15.03
CA ARG A 163 -9.65 4.10 14.93
C ARG A 163 -9.55 4.60 13.49
N ALA A 164 -9.36 3.69 12.53
CA ALA A 164 -9.28 4.01 11.12
C ALA A 164 -10.64 4.34 10.48
N GLY A 165 -11.75 4.05 11.15
CA GLY A 165 -13.12 4.21 10.63
C GLY A 165 -13.50 3.11 9.64
N VAL A 166 -12.96 1.91 9.83
CA VAL A 166 -13.24 0.69 9.07
C VAL A 166 -14.04 -0.26 9.94
N ASP A 167 -15.01 -0.96 9.35
CA ASP A 167 -15.80 -1.94 10.08
C ASP A 167 -14.92 -3.09 10.62
N PRO A 168 -15.33 -3.77 11.70
CA PRO A 168 -14.62 -4.92 12.27
C PRO A 168 -14.37 -6.02 11.23
N ILE A 169 -13.46 -6.95 11.56
CA ILE A 169 -13.29 -8.15 10.73
C ILE A 169 -14.63 -8.90 10.66
N ALA A 170 -15.06 -9.21 9.44
CA ALA A 170 -16.33 -9.87 9.20
C ALA A 170 -16.32 -11.33 9.70
N ASP A 171 -17.45 -11.81 10.22
CA ASP A 171 -17.60 -13.13 10.84
C ASP A 171 -17.11 -14.28 9.95
N LYS A 172 -17.25 -14.17 8.63
CA LYS A 172 -16.75 -15.18 7.68
C LYS A 172 -15.24 -15.42 7.74
N TYR A 173 -14.48 -14.43 8.23
CA TYR A 173 -13.04 -14.52 8.45
C TYR A 173 -12.67 -14.90 9.90
N LEU A 174 -13.65 -15.12 10.77
CA LEU A 174 -13.46 -15.49 12.18
C LEU A 174 -13.70 -16.99 12.44
N VAL A 175 -13.93 -17.77 11.40
CA VAL A 175 -14.26 -19.20 11.50
C VAL A 175 -13.10 -20.03 12.04
N ASN A 176 -11.86 -19.63 11.74
CA ASN A 176 -10.63 -20.26 12.24
C ASN A 176 -9.49 -19.26 12.28
N VAL A 177 -8.37 -19.66 12.89
CA VAL A 177 -7.18 -18.82 13.04
C VAL A 177 -6.53 -18.48 11.69
N ASP A 178 -6.55 -19.40 10.72
CA ASP A 178 -5.91 -19.16 9.40
C ASP A 178 -6.61 -18.03 8.63
N LEU A 179 -7.93 -18.00 8.61
CA LEU A 179 -8.71 -16.93 7.99
C LEU A 179 -8.51 -15.59 8.70
N PHE A 180 -8.51 -15.60 10.02
CA PHE A 180 -8.19 -14.42 10.83
C PHE A 180 -6.77 -13.90 10.53
N MET A 181 -5.79 -14.81 10.43
CA MET A 181 -4.41 -14.45 10.10
C MET A 181 -4.30 -13.81 8.71
N GLY A 182 -5.10 -14.23 7.74
CA GLY A 182 -5.19 -13.56 6.43
C GLY A 182 -5.60 -12.09 6.57
N GLU A 183 -6.64 -11.83 7.37
CA GLU A 183 -7.12 -10.47 7.65
C GLU A 183 -6.11 -9.65 8.49
N LEU A 184 -5.46 -10.26 9.48
CA LEU A 184 -4.39 -9.62 10.24
C LEU A 184 -3.21 -9.23 9.35
N GLN A 185 -2.81 -10.11 8.43
CA GLN A 185 -1.73 -9.84 7.46
C GLN A 185 -2.11 -8.70 6.51
N ARG A 186 -3.39 -8.62 6.10
CA ARG A 186 -3.92 -7.50 5.32
C ARG A 186 -3.94 -6.22 6.15
N GLU A 187 -4.41 -6.28 7.40
CA GLU A 187 -4.43 -5.13 8.31
C GLU A 187 -3.02 -4.57 8.55
N ARG A 188 -2.02 -5.43 8.76
CA ARG A 188 -0.61 -5.00 8.87
C ARG A 188 -0.12 -4.30 7.59
N ALA A 189 -0.49 -4.83 6.41
CA ALA A 189 -0.10 -4.22 5.13
C ALA A 189 -0.69 -2.81 4.97
N VAL A 190 -1.92 -2.59 5.41
CA VAL A 190 -2.61 -1.30 5.31
C VAL A 190 -2.14 -0.34 6.41
N GLU A 191 -2.20 -0.76 7.65
CA GLU A 191 -1.89 0.10 8.79
C GLU A 191 -0.42 0.57 8.80
N LEU A 192 0.50 -0.34 8.51
CA LEU A 192 1.94 -0.08 8.47
C LEU A 192 2.45 0.17 7.05
N ALA A 193 1.56 0.60 6.15
CA ALA A 193 1.92 0.89 4.77
C ALA A 193 3.11 1.86 4.68
N PHE A 194 4.10 1.50 3.86
CA PHE A 194 5.31 2.30 3.59
C PHE A 194 6.25 2.53 4.78
N GLU A 195 6.02 1.87 5.93
CA GLU A 195 6.86 1.99 7.14
C GLU A 195 8.00 0.95 7.21
N GLY A 196 8.25 0.22 6.13
CA GLY A 196 9.38 -0.72 6.04
C GLY A 196 9.08 -2.15 6.53
N HIS A 197 7.92 -2.42 7.11
CA HIS A 197 7.59 -3.72 7.73
C HIS A 197 7.34 -4.83 6.70
N ARG A 198 6.72 -4.53 5.55
CA ARG A 198 6.19 -5.53 4.60
C ARG A 198 7.21 -6.55 4.11
N PHE A 199 8.44 -6.13 3.85
CA PHE A 199 9.48 -7.04 3.36
C PHE A 199 9.80 -8.13 4.39
N ASN A 200 9.92 -7.76 5.66
CA ASN A 200 10.18 -8.70 6.76
C ASN A 200 8.97 -9.58 7.05
N ASP A 201 7.76 -9.02 7.01
CA ASP A 201 6.51 -9.75 7.19
C ASP A 201 6.34 -10.87 6.15
N LEU A 202 6.53 -10.57 4.87
CA LEU A 202 6.44 -11.58 3.80
C LEU A 202 7.48 -12.69 3.94
N ARG A 203 8.66 -12.39 4.49
CA ARG A 203 9.71 -13.39 4.72
C ARG A 203 9.38 -14.28 5.91
N ARG A 204 9.01 -13.70 7.05
CA ARG A 204 8.71 -14.47 8.27
C ARG A 204 7.44 -15.33 8.16
N TRP A 205 6.48 -14.90 7.35
CA TRP A 205 5.27 -15.69 7.03
C TRP A 205 5.47 -16.68 5.87
N MET A 206 6.68 -16.77 5.31
CA MET A 206 7.01 -17.64 4.18
C MET A 206 6.17 -17.38 2.92
N LEU A 207 5.71 -16.14 2.71
CA LEU A 207 4.85 -15.73 1.60
C LEU A 207 5.64 -15.17 0.40
N PHE A 208 6.91 -14.89 0.56
CA PHE A 208 7.72 -14.12 -0.39
C PHE A 208 7.80 -14.74 -1.79
N LEU A 209 7.70 -16.08 -1.88
CA LEU A 209 7.75 -16.84 -3.15
C LEU A 209 6.36 -17.08 -3.76
N GLN A 210 5.30 -16.75 -3.03
CA GLN A 210 3.94 -17.07 -3.45
C GLN A 210 3.31 -15.92 -4.26
N TYR A 211 2.41 -16.24 -5.17
CA TYR A 211 1.52 -15.25 -5.78
C TYR A 211 0.49 -14.77 -4.74
N PRO A 212 0.16 -13.49 -4.67
CA PRO A 212 0.61 -12.35 -5.52
C PRO A 212 1.88 -11.66 -5.03
N TYR A 213 2.58 -12.17 -4.03
CA TYR A 213 3.69 -11.49 -3.37
C TYR A 213 4.98 -11.45 -4.21
N ASN A 214 5.14 -12.39 -5.12
CA ASN A 214 6.29 -12.49 -6.02
C ASN A 214 6.17 -11.62 -7.28
N VAL A 215 5.03 -10.96 -7.51
CA VAL A 215 4.79 -10.08 -8.66
C VAL A 215 4.58 -8.63 -8.25
N LYS A 216 4.85 -7.74 -9.20
CA LYS A 216 4.45 -6.32 -9.11
C LYS A 216 3.50 -6.01 -10.24
N LEU A 217 2.28 -5.59 -9.90
CA LEU A 217 1.26 -5.27 -10.86
C LEU A 217 1.06 -3.75 -10.99
N ALA A 218 0.70 -3.34 -12.20
CA ALA A 218 0.09 -2.05 -12.47
C ALA A 218 -1.41 -2.22 -12.67
N VAL A 219 -2.16 -1.16 -12.46
CA VAL A 219 -3.51 -1.01 -12.97
C VAL A 219 -3.48 -0.15 -14.21
N GLU A 220 -4.17 -0.60 -15.25
CA GLU A 220 -4.41 0.13 -16.49
C GLU A 220 -5.89 0.47 -16.57
N PHE A 221 -6.20 1.70 -16.92
CA PHE A 221 -7.56 2.18 -17.11
C PHE A 221 -7.59 3.41 -17.99
N ASP A 222 -8.72 3.69 -18.58
CA ASP A 222 -8.98 4.90 -19.34
C ASP A 222 -9.98 5.77 -18.55
N ARG A 223 -9.88 7.11 -18.67
CA ARG A 223 -10.90 8.02 -18.16
C ARG A 223 -12.20 7.84 -18.95
N ASP A 224 -13.32 7.75 -18.27
CA ASP A 224 -14.62 7.81 -18.94
C ASP A 224 -14.90 9.25 -19.36
N MET A 225 -15.04 9.46 -20.68
CA MET A 225 -15.25 10.79 -21.28
C MET A 225 -16.66 11.36 -21.04
N SER A 226 -17.55 10.61 -20.39
CA SER A 226 -18.86 11.14 -19.96
C SER A 226 -18.75 12.07 -18.74
N VAL A 227 -17.60 12.07 -18.07
CA VAL A 227 -17.27 12.96 -16.94
C VAL A 227 -16.25 13.99 -17.41
N SER A 228 -16.56 15.27 -17.24
CA SER A 228 -15.64 16.37 -17.57
C SER A 228 -14.40 16.34 -16.67
N ASP A 229 -13.28 16.90 -17.16
CA ASP A 229 -12.08 17.04 -16.30
C ASP A 229 -12.34 17.99 -15.13
N GLU A 230 -13.16 19.03 -15.30
CA GLU A 230 -13.57 19.94 -14.22
C GLU A 230 -14.27 19.19 -13.08
N ASP A 231 -15.28 18.36 -13.40
CA ASP A 231 -15.98 17.55 -12.39
C ASP A 231 -15.04 16.53 -11.73
N ARG A 232 -14.20 15.89 -12.51
CA ARG A 232 -13.21 14.92 -12.04
C ARG A 232 -12.23 15.56 -11.07
N TYR A 233 -11.72 16.74 -11.38
CA TYR A 233 -10.76 17.46 -10.54
C TYR A 233 -11.41 18.08 -9.30
N ALA A 234 -12.71 18.40 -9.36
CA ALA A 234 -13.47 18.85 -8.21
C ALA A 234 -13.65 17.75 -7.16
N ASP A 235 -13.91 16.51 -7.58
CA ASP A 235 -14.03 15.35 -6.69
C ASP A 235 -13.53 14.08 -7.39
N PRO A 236 -12.23 13.80 -7.37
CA PRO A 236 -11.67 12.65 -8.07
C PRO A 236 -12.14 11.30 -7.50
N ILE A 237 -12.64 11.27 -6.29
CA ILE A 237 -13.14 10.05 -5.65
C ILE A 237 -14.53 9.70 -6.18
N ASN A 238 -15.46 10.65 -6.16
CA ASN A 238 -16.86 10.41 -6.55
C ASN A 238 -17.07 10.53 -8.05
N ASN A 239 -16.30 11.37 -8.73
CA ASN A 239 -16.38 11.60 -10.18
C ASN A 239 -15.28 10.86 -10.96
N GLY A 240 -14.45 10.07 -10.28
CA GLY A 240 -13.37 9.30 -10.89
C GLY A 240 -13.85 8.09 -11.69
N LYS A 241 -14.80 8.27 -12.60
CA LYS A 241 -15.33 7.20 -13.46
C LYS A 241 -14.27 6.77 -14.48
N VAL A 242 -14.06 5.44 -14.57
CA VAL A 242 -13.06 4.84 -15.45
C VAL A 242 -13.65 3.71 -16.29
N GLN A 243 -12.93 3.36 -17.36
CA GLN A 243 -13.24 2.26 -18.27
C GLN A 243 -11.99 1.38 -18.46
N ASN A 244 -12.17 0.19 -19.00
CA ASN A 244 -11.10 -0.73 -19.36
C ASN A 244 -10.15 -1.10 -18.21
N TRP A 245 -10.68 -1.16 -16.98
CA TRP A 245 -9.91 -1.50 -15.78
C TRP A 245 -9.32 -2.91 -15.88
N ARG A 246 -8.00 -3.01 -15.88
CA ARG A 246 -7.26 -4.28 -15.94
C ARG A 246 -5.93 -4.18 -15.23
N TYR A 247 -5.39 -5.33 -14.83
CA TYR A 247 -4.04 -5.42 -14.31
C TYR A 247 -3.05 -5.80 -15.40
N SER A 248 -1.82 -5.28 -15.29
CA SER A 248 -0.67 -5.68 -16.10
C SER A 248 0.52 -5.99 -15.21
N THR A 249 1.33 -6.97 -15.60
CA THR A 249 2.52 -7.36 -14.84
C THR A 249 3.68 -6.43 -15.17
N LEU A 250 4.17 -5.68 -14.18
CA LEU A 250 5.36 -4.85 -14.29
C LEU A 250 6.63 -5.66 -14.10
N ILE A 251 6.66 -6.49 -13.08
CA ILE A 251 7.82 -7.30 -12.70
C ILE A 251 7.34 -8.61 -12.11
N GLU A 252 7.89 -9.70 -12.58
CA GLU A 252 7.87 -10.99 -11.92
C GLU A 252 9.24 -11.24 -11.28
N ARG A 253 9.26 -11.40 -9.97
CA ARG A 253 10.50 -11.59 -9.22
C ARG A 253 10.99 -13.03 -9.37
N LYS A 254 12.21 -13.21 -9.84
CA LYS A 254 12.89 -14.50 -9.88
C LYS A 254 13.47 -14.81 -8.49
N LEU A 255 12.62 -15.34 -7.63
CA LEU A 255 12.94 -15.66 -6.24
C LEU A 255 13.09 -17.17 -6.05
N SER A 256 13.87 -17.57 -5.05
CA SER A 256 14.03 -18.94 -4.59
C SER A 256 14.14 -18.98 -3.07
N GLN A 257 14.18 -20.15 -2.46
CA GLN A 257 14.22 -20.31 -1.01
C GLN A 257 15.40 -19.57 -0.34
N LYS A 258 16.55 -19.45 -1.00
CA LYS A 258 17.69 -18.69 -0.44
C LYS A 258 17.34 -17.23 -0.13
N HIS A 259 16.37 -16.63 -0.83
CA HIS A 259 16.01 -15.23 -0.64
C HIS A 259 15.20 -14.95 0.64
N TYR A 260 14.79 -15.97 1.37
CA TYR A 260 14.28 -15.80 2.74
C TYR A 260 15.37 -15.34 3.71
N TRP A 261 16.64 -15.60 3.38
CA TRP A 261 17.81 -15.18 4.15
C TRP A 261 18.67 -14.25 3.29
N LEU A 262 19.09 -13.13 3.85
CA LEU A 262 20.03 -12.27 3.15
C LEU A 262 21.43 -12.90 3.20
N PRO A 263 22.24 -12.74 2.14
CA PRO A 263 23.63 -13.18 2.18
C PRO A 263 24.41 -12.36 3.20
N PHE A 264 25.38 -12.99 3.85
CA PHE A 264 26.41 -12.25 4.56
C PHE A 264 27.32 -11.53 3.56
N LYS A 265 27.88 -10.41 3.97
CA LYS A 265 28.84 -9.71 3.14
C LYS A 265 30.03 -10.62 2.82
N ARG A 266 30.46 -10.64 1.55
CA ARG A 266 31.49 -11.54 1.08
C ARG A 266 32.82 -11.37 1.84
N ASP A 267 33.17 -10.12 2.17
CA ASP A 267 34.39 -9.81 2.92
C ASP A 267 34.36 -10.44 4.31
N ASP A 268 33.22 -10.41 5.01
CA ASP A 268 33.06 -10.97 6.35
C ASP A 268 33.19 -12.50 6.33
N VAL A 269 32.63 -13.17 5.31
CA VAL A 269 32.73 -14.61 5.13
C VAL A 269 34.17 -15.03 4.82
N ASN A 270 34.93 -14.19 4.11
CA ASN A 270 36.33 -14.52 3.76
C ASN A 270 37.32 -14.33 4.90
N ILE A 271 36.98 -13.60 5.97
CA ILE A 271 37.86 -13.37 7.13
C ILE A 271 37.99 -14.64 7.99
N TYR A 272 36.87 -15.39 8.14
CA TYR A 272 36.79 -16.56 9.00
C TYR A 272 36.36 -17.79 8.19
N PRO A 273 37.23 -18.79 7.97
CA PRO A 273 36.88 -20.01 7.23
C PRO A 273 35.68 -20.79 7.82
N GLU A 274 35.49 -20.68 9.14
CA GLU A 274 34.38 -21.31 9.86
C GLU A 274 33.04 -20.57 9.69
N PHE A 275 33.07 -19.28 9.33
CA PHE A 275 31.88 -18.47 9.12
C PHE A 275 31.34 -18.70 7.71
N LYS A 276 30.44 -19.66 7.59
CA LYS A 276 29.88 -20.04 6.30
C LYS A 276 28.74 -19.10 5.86
N GLN A 277 28.65 -18.92 4.56
CA GLN A 277 27.55 -18.22 3.93
C GLN A 277 26.20 -18.91 4.20
N ASN A 278 25.12 -18.15 4.18
CA ASN A 278 23.77 -18.70 4.22
C ASN A 278 23.53 -19.68 3.06
N PRO A 279 22.74 -20.77 3.27
CA PRO A 279 22.52 -21.79 2.25
C PRO A 279 22.03 -21.22 0.92
N GLY A 280 22.68 -21.61 -0.16
CA GLY A 280 22.31 -21.23 -1.54
C GLY A 280 22.91 -19.91 -2.04
N TRP A 281 23.72 -19.23 -1.22
CA TRP A 281 24.46 -18.01 -1.61
C TRP A 281 25.93 -18.30 -1.87
#